data_b57e86579c4392f548b9b58adf00b560
#
_entry.id   b57e86579c4392f548b9b58adf00b560
#
_cell.length_a   1.000
_cell.length_b   1.000
_cell.length_c   1.000
_cell.angle_alpha   90.00
_cell.angle_beta   90.00
_cell.angle_gamma   90.00
#
_symmetry.space_group_name_H-M   'P 1'
#
loop_
_entity.id
_entity.type
_entity.pdbx_description
1 polymer ?
#
loop_
_entity_poly.entity_id
_entity_poly.type
_entity_poly.pdbx_seq_one_letter_code
_entity_poly.pdbx_strand_id
1 'polypeptide(L)'
;MKIRLMSNEQEYIIEKVGIFTPKPTDIEELNSGEIGFIITGIKSLSETKDGDTICDASNPIETPLPGFKPSKPVVFCGLFPVDSSEYQKLKDGLGKLKLNDASFSYEAESSSALGLGFRCGFLGLLHLEIITERLEREFDVNLITTTPGVIYKVHKVKGEVMNLQNPSSMPDPTQITKIEEPWIKATIITPDEYLGSIIKICQDKRGIQTNLSYSGNRAVLSYDLPLNEIVFDFNDRLKSVSSGYASFDYEITGHKEGNLVKLGILVNGESVDALAMIIHKDFAQSTGRQVCEKLKDLIPRHNFMIPIQAAIGGKIVARESIKGFSKDVLTKIHGGGATDRKKKLLKKQKKGKARSKQFGKVEIPQEAFIGVLKINKET
;
A
#
# COMPACT_ATOMS: atom_id res chain seq x y z
N MET A 1 -10.16 -36.09 -24.54
CA MET A 1 -9.29 -35.20 -25.33
C MET A 1 -8.07 -34.84 -24.50
N LYS A 2 -6.88 -34.72 -25.11
CA LYS A 2 -5.67 -34.29 -24.43
C LYS A 2 -5.37 -32.83 -24.84
N ILE A 3 -5.20 -31.97 -23.87
CA ILE A 3 -4.94 -30.53 -24.10
C ILE A 3 -3.54 -30.16 -23.64
N ARG A 4 -3.02 -29.07 -24.20
CA ARG A 4 -1.76 -28.46 -23.81
C ARG A 4 -2.00 -27.00 -23.42
N LEU A 5 -1.44 -26.58 -22.28
CA LEU A 5 -1.38 -25.19 -21.85
C LEU A 5 -0.17 -24.54 -22.51
N MET A 6 -0.34 -23.40 -23.17
CA MET A 6 0.76 -22.75 -23.90
C MET A 6 1.75 -22.04 -22.98
N SER A 7 1.34 -21.66 -21.78
CA SER A 7 2.20 -20.91 -20.84
C SER A 7 3.32 -21.76 -20.22
N ASN A 8 3.12 -23.08 -20.08
CA ASN A 8 4.05 -24.00 -19.43
C ASN A 8 4.33 -25.26 -20.25
N GLU A 9 3.70 -25.38 -21.42
CA GLU A 9 3.82 -26.52 -22.35
C GLU A 9 3.40 -27.89 -21.76
N GLN A 10 2.69 -27.89 -20.63
CA GLN A 10 2.22 -29.09 -19.97
C GLN A 10 0.94 -29.62 -20.63
N GLU A 11 0.81 -30.97 -20.64
CA GLU A 11 -0.31 -31.67 -21.24
C GLU A 11 -1.20 -32.29 -20.16
N TYR A 12 -2.52 -32.11 -20.31
CA TYR A 12 -3.52 -32.63 -19.38
C TYR A 12 -4.66 -33.33 -20.13
N ILE A 13 -5.32 -34.25 -19.45
CA ILE A 13 -6.50 -34.93 -19.99
C ILE A 13 -7.74 -34.20 -19.47
N ILE A 14 -8.66 -33.86 -20.37
CA ILE A 14 -9.97 -33.34 -20.01
C ILE A 14 -10.79 -34.47 -19.41
N GLU A 15 -11.25 -34.30 -18.19
CA GLU A 15 -12.16 -35.20 -17.49
C GLU A 15 -13.61 -34.83 -17.78
N LYS A 16 -13.92 -33.52 -17.74
CA LYS A 16 -15.27 -32.98 -17.96
C LYS A 16 -15.20 -31.61 -18.64
N VAL A 17 -16.26 -31.32 -19.40
CA VAL A 17 -16.57 -30.03 -19.98
C VAL A 17 -17.98 -29.64 -19.59
N GLY A 18 -18.22 -28.35 -19.30
CA GLY A 18 -19.57 -27.93 -18.90
C GLY A 18 -19.78 -26.44 -18.96
N ILE A 19 -21.01 -26.06 -18.66
CA ILE A 19 -21.47 -24.65 -18.57
C ILE A 19 -22.17 -24.42 -17.23
N PHE A 20 -22.30 -23.14 -16.82
CA PHE A 20 -23.09 -22.74 -15.65
C PHE A 20 -24.45 -22.23 -16.08
N THR A 21 -25.58 -22.96 -15.69
CA THR A 21 -26.96 -22.62 -16.07
C THR A 21 -27.95 -22.67 -14.87
N PRO A 22 -27.92 -21.88 -13.84
CA PRO A 22 -26.82 -21.35 -13.06
C PRO A 22 -25.99 -22.40 -12.32
N LYS A 23 -26.47 -23.64 -12.28
CA LYS A 23 -25.71 -24.79 -11.72
C LYS A 23 -24.76 -25.36 -12.78
N PRO A 24 -23.60 -25.90 -12.37
CA PRO A 24 -22.72 -26.56 -13.29
C PRO A 24 -23.45 -27.71 -13.98
N THR A 25 -23.47 -27.72 -15.31
CA THR A 25 -24.09 -28.72 -16.17
C THR A 25 -23.04 -29.24 -17.14
N ASP A 26 -22.84 -30.58 -17.12
CA ASP A 26 -21.89 -31.22 -18.03
C ASP A 26 -22.45 -31.18 -19.46
N ILE A 27 -21.60 -30.89 -20.44
CA ILE A 27 -21.90 -30.88 -21.87
C ILE A 27 -20.86 -31.70 -22.62
N GLU A 28 -21.20 -32.12 -23.86
CA GLU A 28 -20.28 -32.93 -24.66
C GLU A 28 -19.16 -32.10 -25.27
N GLU A 29 -19.42 -30.84 -25.67
CA GLU A 29 -18.45 -29.96 -26.29
C GLU A 29 -18.78 -28.48 -26.02
N LEU A 30 -17.75 -27.61 -26.08
CA LEU A 30 -17.84 -26.16 -26.13
C LEU A 30 -17.54 -25.69 -27.53
N ASN A 31 -18.48 -24.94 -28.13
CA ASN A 31 -18.34 -24.39 -29.45
C ASN A 31 -17.69 -22.98 -29.44
N SER A 32 -17.26 -22.54 -30.63
CA SER A 32 -16.69 -21.21 -30.80
C SER A 32 -17.65 -20.10 -30.33
N GLY A 33 -17.16 -19.21 -29.45
CA GLY A 33 -17.94 -18.14 -28.84
C GLY A 33 -18.68 -18.50 -27.57
N GLU A 34 -18.66 -19.76 -27.13
CA GLU A 34 -19.26 -20.21 -25.89
C GLU A 34 -18.31 -20.06 -24.69
N ILE A 35 -18.89 -19.85 -23.51
CA ILE A 35 -18.18 -19.77 -22.24
C ILE A 35 -18.58 -20.97 -21.39
N GLY A 36 -17.60 -21.69 -20.86
CA GLY A 36 -17.83 -22.84 -20.03
C GLY A 36 -16.67 -23.11 -19.07
N PHE A 37 -16.65 -24.31 -18.49
CA PHE A 37 -15.57 -24.79 -17.64
C PHE A 37 -15.01 -26.12 -18.17
N ILE A 38 -13.73 -26.33 -17.89
CA ILE A 38 -13.02 -27.57 -18.18
C ILE A 38 -12.44 -28.09 -16.87
N ILE A 39 -12.68 -29.35 -16.55
CA ILE A 39 -12.07 -30.05 -15.42
C ILE A 39 -10.97 -30.94 -15.95
N THR A 40 -9.79 -30.79 -15.39
CA THR A 40 -8.58 -31.54 -15.73
C THR A 40 -7.89 -32.04 -14.47
N GLY A 41 -6.94 -32.97 -14.60
CA GLY A 41 -6.17 -33.48 -13.47
C GLY A 41 -5.06 -32.57 -12.94
N ILE A 42 -5.13 -31.25 -13.15
CA ILE A 42 -4.14 -30.28 -12.65
C ILE A 42 -4.16 -30.25 -11.12
N LYS A 43 -3.01 -30.51 -10.49
CA LYS A 43 -2.91 -30.59 -9.01
C LYS A 43 -2.36 -29.32 -8.38
N SER A 44 -1.68 -28.48 -9.15
CA SER A 44 -1.06 -27.26 -8.64
C SER A 44 -1.55 -26.04 -9.41
N LEU A 45 -2.02 -25.03 -8.68
CA LEU A 45 -2.46 -23.75 -9.27
C LEU A 45 -1.33 -23.01 -10.00
N SER A 46 -0.07 -23.24 -9.60
CA SER A 46 1.09 -22.64 -10.26
C SER A 46 1.28 -23.11 -11.71
N GLU A 47 0.63 -24.20 -12.10
CA GLU A 47 0.65 -24.74 -13.46
C GLU A 47 -0.33 -24.03 -14.39
N THR A 48 -1.23 -23.19 -13.86
CA THR A 48 -2.20 -22.43 -14.65
C THR A 48 -1.97 -20.94 -14.52
N LYS A 49 -2.24 -20.20 -15.59
CA LYS A 49 -2.19 -18.72 -15.60
C LYS A 49 -3.46 -18.16 -16.21
N ASP A 50 -3.95 -17.08 -15.63
CA ASP A 50 -5.07 -16.34 -16.20
C ASP A 50 -4.70 -15.80 -17.60
N GLY A 51 -5.60 -16.00 -18.56
CA GLY A 51 -5.37 -15.60 -19.94
C GLY A 51 -4.47 -16.55 -20.75
N ASP A 52 -4.24 -17.77 -20.25
CA ASP A 52 -3.52 -18.79 -21.01
C ASP A 52 -4.33 -19.28 -22.22
N THR A 53 -3.65 -19.76 -23.23
CA THR A 53 -4.25 -20.40 -24.38
C THR A 53 -4.16 -21.91 -24.24
N ILE A 54 -5.32 -22.57 -24.38
CA ILE A 54 -5.45 -24.02 -24.36
C ILE A 54 -5.55 -24.51 -25.80
N CYS A 55 -4.71 -25.46 -26.18
CA CYS A 55 -4.75 -26.07 -27.51
C CYS A 55 -4.83 -27.59 -27.45
N ASP A 56 -5.14 -28.22 -28.58
CA ASP A 56 -5.06 -29.67 -28.72
C ASP A 56 -3.61 -30.12 -28.64
N ALA A 57 -3.33 -31.07 -27.75
CA ALA A 57 -1.95 -31.61 -27.61
C ALA A 57 -1.45 -32.35 -28.84
N SER A 58 -2.37 -32.91 -29.64
CA SER A 58 -2.03 -33.63 -30.89
C SER A 58 -1.75 -32.67 -32.08
N ASN A 59 -2.26 -31.43 -32.01
CA ASN A 59 -2.03 -30.42 -33.04
C ASN A 59 -1.84 -29.04 -32.37
N PRO A 60 -0.71 -28.84 -31.66
CA PRO A 60 -0.47 -27.60 -30.93
C PRO A 60 -0.26 -26.42 -31.88
N ILE A 61 -0.85 -25.29 -31.51
CA ILE A 61 -0.64 -24.00 -32.19
C ILE A 61 0.72 -23.42 -31.82
N GLU A 62 1.35 -22.68 -32.73
CA GLU A 62 2.68 -22.08 -32.51
C GLU A 62 2.64 -20.81 -31.65
N THR A 63 1.54 -20.04 -31.75
CA THR A 63 1.41 -18.74 -31.05
C THR A 63 0.14 -18.70 -30.23
N PRO A 64 0.18 -18.17 -29.00
CA PRO A 64 -1.04 -18.01 -28.18
C PRO A 64 -1.98 -16.99 -28.81
N LEU A 65 -3.27 -17.11 -28.49
CA LEU A 65 -4.29 -16.15 -28.93
C LEU A 65 -3.96 -14.75 -28.38
N PRO A 66 -4.07 -13.68 -29.23
CA PRO A 66 -3.80 -12.31 -28.79
C PRO A 66 -4.91 -11.79 -27.87
N GLY A 67 -4.59 -10.82 -27.04
CA GLY A 67 -5.55 -10.03 -26.28
C GLY A 67 -5.57 -10.25 -24.78
N PHE A 68 -5.05 -11.37 -24.27
CA PHE A 68 -4.94 -11.60 -22.85
C PHE A 68 -3.59 -11.12 -22.31
N LYS A 69 -3.64 -10.18 -21.38
CA LYS A 69 -2.46 -9.72 -20.64
C LYS A 69 -2.55 -10.24 -19.20
N PRO A 70 -1.48 -10.83 -18.65
CA PRO A 70 -1.50 -11.24 -17.24
C PRO A 70 -1.74 -10.03 -16.34
N SER A 71 -2.63 -10.19 -15.37
CA SER A 71 -2.86 -9.19 -14.34
C SER A 71 -1.57 -8.98 -13.54
N LYS A 72 -1.07 -7.75 -13.50
CA LYS A 72 0.12 -7.40 -12.72
C LYS A 72 -0.27 -6.59 -11.51
N PRO A 73 0.18 -6.96 -10.31
CA PRO A 73 -0.02 -6.13 -9.14
C PRO A 73 0.60 -4.75 -9.34
N VAL A 74 -0.13 -3.72 -8.91
CA VAL A 74 0.30 -2.30 -9.01
C VAL A 74 0.43 -1.62 -7.65
N VAL A 75 -0.22 -2.16 -6.62
CA VAL A 75 -0.19 -1.68 -5.25
C VAL A 75 0.48 -2.73 -4.36
N PHE A 76 1.44 -2.31 -3.57
CA PHE A 76 2.22 -3.19 -2.70
C PHE A 76 2.18 -2.69 -1.27
N CYS A 77 1.89 -3.59 -0.32
CA CYS A 77 2.01 -3.31 1.10
C CYS A 77 2.49 -4.54 1.88
N GLY A 78 2.97 -4.33 3.09
CA GLY A 78 3.24 -5.40 4.03
C GLY A 78 1.99 -5.75 4.83
N LEU A 79 1.69 -7.04 4.98
CA LEU A 79 0.68 -7.57 5.88
C LEU A 79 1.37 -8.28 7.04
N PHE A 80 1.12 -7.83 8.26
CA PHE A 80 1.73 -8.37 9.48
C PHE A 80 0.62 -8.80 10.44
N PRO A 81 0.73 -9.96 11.08
CA PRO A 81 -0.22 -10.33 12.13
C PRO A 81 0.01 -9.45 13.36
N VAL A 82 -1.06 -9.10 14.07
CA VAL A 82 -0.98 -8.35 15.34
C VAL A 82 -0.21 -9.16 16.38
N ASP A 83 -0.52 -10.45 16.48
CA ASP A 83 0.21 -11.41 17.30
C ASP A 83 1.20 -12.20 16.43
N SER A 84 2.47 -12.09 16.70
CA SER A 84 3.52 -12.80 15.96
C SER A 84 3.38 -14.32 15.96
N SER A 85 2.65 -14.90 16.92
CA SER A 85 2.30 -16.33 16.94
C SER A 85 1.37 -16.75 15.79
N GLU A 86 0.62 -15.81 15.21
CA GLU A 86 -0.33 -16.05 14.10
C GLU A 86 0.34 -16.02 12.71
N TYR A 87 1.68 -15.86 12.63
CA TYR A 87 2.38 -15.85 11.34
C TYR A 87 2.07 -17.05 10.44
N GLN A 88 2.04 -18.26 11.02
CA GLN A 88 1.73 -19.47 10.25
C GLN A 88 0.27 -19.47 9.78
N LYS A 89 -0.66 -19.01 10.61
CA LYS A 89 -2.08 -18.88 10.27
C LYS A 89 -2.28 -17.88 9.11
N LEU A 90 -1.56 -16.75 9.13
CA LEU A 90 -1.55 -15.79 8.03
C LEU A 90 -1.01 -16.40 6.74
N LYS A 91 0.11 -17.14 6.82
CA LYS A 91 0.68 -17.84 5.66
C LYS A 91 -0.29 -18.81 5.02
N ASP A 92 -0.95 -19.62 5.84
CA ASP A 92 -1.92 -20.62 5.38
C ASP A 92 -3.17 -19.94 4.78
N GLY A 93 -3.63 -18.83 5.39
CA GLY A 93 -4.73 -18.01 4.88
C GLY A 93 -4.41 -17.41 3.50
N LEU A 94 -3.26 -16.78 3.35
CA LEU A 94 -2.80 -16.24 2.06
C LEU A 94 -2.69 -17.35 1.00
N GLY A 95 -2.15 -18.51 1.36
CA GLY A 95 -2.05 -19.65 0.46
C GLY A 95 -3.42 -20.14 -0.03
N LYS A 96 -4.41 -20.24 0.88
CA LYS A 96 -5.78 -20.65 0.53
C LYS A 96 -6.50 -19.59 -0.30
N LEU A 97 -6.34 -18.29 0.03
CA LEU A 97 -6.94 -17.21 -0.76
C LEU A 97 -6.38 -17.19 -2.18
N LYS A 98 -5.09 -17.46 -2.36
CA LYS A 98 -4.45 -17.52 -3.67
C LYS A 98 -5.01 -18.62 -4.58
N LEU A 99 -5.60 -19.70 -4.01
CA LEU A 99 -6.29 -20.71 -4.79
C LEU A 99 -7.55 -20.17 -5.50
N ASN A 100 -8.20 -19.16 -4.92
CA ASN A 100 -9.38 -18.53 -5.49
C ASN A 100 -9.09 -17.24 -6.26
N ASP A 101 -7.96 -16.63 -5.97
CA ASP A 101 -7.56 -15.36 -6.56
C ASP A 101 -6.06 -15.39 -6.90
N ALA A 102 -5.75 -15.70 -8.16
CA ALA A 102 -4.37 -15.76 -8.65
C ALA A 102 -3.76 -14.37 -8.89
N SER A 103 -4.56 -13.29 -8.82
CA SER A 103 -4.15 -11.93 -9.21
C SER A 103 -3.28 -11.22 -8.17
N PHE A 104 -3.30 -11.63 -6.89
CA PHE A 104 -2.38 -11.09 -5.89
C PHE A 104 -1.10 -11.93 -5.76
N SER A 105 -0.02 -11.30 -5.33
CA SER A 105 1.25 -11.95 -5.03
C SER A 105 1.64 -11.73 -3.57
N TYR A 106 2.40 -12.66 -2.98
CA TYR A 106 2.94 -12.46 -1.63
C TYR A 106 4.30 -13.12 -1.48
N GLU A 107 5.18 -12.48 -0.72
CA GLU A 107 6.53 -12.91 -0.38
C GLU A 107 6.78 -12.68 1.11
N ALA A 108 7.61 -13.51 1.73
CA ALA A 108 7.94 -13.32 3.14
C ALA A 108 8.69 -11.99 3.36
N GLU A 109 8.30 -11.22 4.35
CA GLU A 109 8.91 -9.96 4.74
C GLU A 109 9.14 -9.92 6.25
N SER A 110 10.16 -9.20 6.68
CA SER A 110 10.41 -8.92 8.08
C SER A 110 10.53 -7.42 8.33
N SER A 111 9.94 -6.95 9.41
CA SER A 111 10.03 -5.58 9.89
C SER A 111 10.63 -5.56 11.28
N SER A 112 11.52 -4.61 11.55
CA SER A 112 12.09 -4.41 12.89
C SER A 112 11.04 -4.02 13.93
N ALA A 113 9.96 -3.35 13.48
CA ALA A 113 8.87 -2.89 14.34
C ALA A 113 7.72 -3.91 14.46
N LEU A 114 7.40 -4.65 13.39
CA LEU A 114 6.21 -5.51 13.31
C LEU A 114 6.54 -7.02 13.31
N GLY A 115 7.80 -7.40 13.24
CA GLY A 115 8.23 -8.80 13.21
C GLY A 115 8.10 -9.44 11.82
N LEU A 116 7.64 -10.69 11.76
CA LEU A 116 7.49 -11.46 10.52
C LEU A 116 6.11 -11.24 9.90
N GLY A 117 6.08 -11.06 8.58
CA GLY A 117 4.87 -10.87 7.79
C GLY A 117 5.09 -11.20 6.33
N PHE A 118 4.26 -10.64 5.48
CA PHE A 118 4.33 -10.85 4.03
C PHE A 118 4.22 -9.53 3.28
N ARG A 119 5.08 -9.33 2.29
CA ARG A 119 4.94 -8.30 1.27
C ARG A 119 3.97 -8.79 0.22
N CYS A 120 2.85 -8.10 0.08
CA CYS A 120 1.78 -8.48 -0.84
C CYS A 120 1.62 -7.45 -1.95
N GLY A 121 1.32 -7.92 -3.16
CA GLY A 121 1.02 -7.09 -4.32
C GLY A 121 -0.42 -7.31 -4.77
N PHE A 122 -1.15 -6.22 -5.02
CA PHE A 122 -2.58 -6.19 -5.33
C PHE A 122 -2.86 -5.41 -6.61
N LEU A 123 -4.00 -5.65 -7.26
CA LEU A 123 -4.44 -4.91 -8.44
C LEU A 123 -4.84 -3.45 -8.13
N GLY A 124 -5.15 -3.15 -6.88
CA GLY A 124 -5.56 -1.83 -6.42
C GLY A 124 -5.92 -1.84 -4.94
N LEU A 125 -6.35 -0.70 -4.39
CA LEU A 125 -6.73 -0.59 -2.98
C LEU A 125 -7.96 -1.43 -2.63
N LEU A 126 -8.99 -1.43 -3.46
CA LEU A 126 -10.19 -2.23 -3.21
C LEU A 126 -9.83 -3.72 -3.12
N HIS A 127 -8.93 -4.20 -3.97
CA HIS A 127 -8.44 -5.56 -3.92
C HIS A 127 -7.69 -5.83 -2.59
N LEU A 128 -6.84 -4.91 -2.14
CA LEU A 128 -6.19 -4.96 -0.84
C LEU A 128 -7.22 -5.06 0.30
N GLU A 129 -8.24 -4.20 0.30
CA GLU A 129 -9.28 -4.19 1.32
C GLU A 129 -10.06 -5.50 1.36
N ILE A 130 -10.44 -6.05 0.19
CA ILE A 130 -11.14 -7.34 0.10
C ILE A 130 -10.29 -8.48 0.65
N ILE A 131 -9.02 -8.58 0.25
CA ILE A 131 -8.14 -9.65 0.74
C ILE A 131 -7.89 -9.52 2.24
N THR A 132 -7.69 -8.31 2.75
CA THR A 132 -7.49 -8.06 4.19
C THR A 132 -8.73 -8.46 4.98
N GLU A 133 -9.92 -8.02 4.55
CA GLU A 133 -11.19 -8.36 5.22
C GLU A 133 -11.48 -9.86 5.18
N ARG A 134 -11.16 -10.53 4.08
CA ARG A 134 -11.29 -11.99 3.98
C ARG A 134 -10.34 -12.72 4.93
N LEU A 135 -9.09 -12.25 5.06
CA LEU A 135 -8.15 -12.82 6.03
C LEU A 135 -8.65 -12.68 7.46
N GLU A 136 -9.24 -11.54 7.81
CA GLU A 136 -9.81 -11.30 9.13
C GLU A 136 -11.06 -12.16 9.37
N ARG A 137 -11.99 -12.22 8.42
CA ARG A 137 -13.28 -12.93 8.60
C ARG A 137 -13.20 -14.43 8.41
N GLU A 138 -12.50 -14.91 7.38
CA GLU A 138 -12.48 -16.34 7.04
C GLU A 138 -11.40 -17.09 7.82
N PHE A 139 -10.31 -16.41 8.17
CA PHE A 139 -9.15 -17.02 8.84
C PHE A 139 -8.92 -16.50 10.25
N ASP A 140 -9.71 -15.54 10.72
CA ASP A 140 -9.62 -14.97 12.08
C ASP A 140 -8.19 -14.51 12.41
N VAL A 141 -7.55 -13.76 11.50
CA VAL A 141 -6.21 -13.19 11.64
C VAL A 141 -6.34 -11.68 11.70
N ASN A 142 -6.01 -11.08 12.85
CA ASN A 142 -5.94 -9.63 12.95
C ASN A 142 -4.66 -9.09 12.29
N LEU A 143 -4.80 -8.11 11.40
CA LEU A 143 -3.73 -7.64 10.54
C LEU A 143 -3.34 -6.19 10.80
N ILE A 144 -2.05 -5.92 10.67
CA ILE A 144 -1.48 -4.59 10.49
C ILE A 144 -1.02 -4.48 9.05
N THR A 145 -1.51 -3.48 8.34
CA THR A 145 -1.07 -3.14 6.99
C THR A 145 -0.05 -2.00 7.05
N THR A 146 1.03 -2.11 6.29
CA THR A 146 1.93 -0.96 6.08
C THR A 146 1.35 -0.02 5.03
N THR A 147 1.90 1.19 4.92
CA THR A 147 1.49 2.15 3.89
C THR A 147 1.58 1.52 2.49
N PRO A 148 0.47 1.45 1.74
CA PRO A 148 0.52 0.98 0.36
C PRO A 148 1.44 1.85 -0.49
N GLY A 149 2.08 1.27 -1.47
CA GLY A 149 2.99 1.97 -2.36
C GLY A 149 3.06 1.30 -3.72
N VAL A 150 3.83 1.89 -4.62
CA VAL A 150 4.07 1.40 -5.98
C VAL A 150 5.51 0.93 -6.13
N ILE A 151 5.86 0.32 -7.26
CA ILE A 151 7.24 -0.05 -7.55
C ILE A 151 7.96 1.15 -8.17
N TYR A 152 9.05 1.57 -7.54
CA TYR A 152 9.96 2.60 -8.06
C TYR A 152 11.18 1.97 -8.71
N LYS A 153 11.74 2.63 -9.72
CA LYS A 153 13.04 2.27 -10.27
C LYS A 153 14.10 3.23 -9.74
N VAL A 154 15.04 2.69 -8.98
CA VAL A 154 16.14 3.45 -8.41
C VAL A 154 17.40 3.17 -9.23
N HIS A 155 17.95 4.21 -9.82
CA HIS A 155 19.20 4.15 -10.57
C HIS A 155 20.36 4.50 -9.63
N LYS A 156 21.27 3.57 -9.43
CA LYS A 156 22.46 3.74 -8.61
C LYS A 156 23.62 4.35 -9.41
N VAL A 157 24.51 5.04 -8.72
CA VAL A 157 25.71 5.67 -9.33
C VAL A 157 26.57 4.68 -10.13
N LYS A 158 26.57 3.39 -9.76
CA LYS A 158 27.28 2.33 -10.47
C LYS A 158 26.57 1.79 -11.74
N GLY A 159 25.47 2.41 -12.15
CA GLY A 159 24.71 2.00 -13.35
C GLY A 159 23.70 0.86 -13.10
N GLU A 160 23.62 0.33 -11.89
CA GLU A 160 22.63 -0.68 -11.51
C GLU A 160 21.24 -0.04 -11.36
N VAL A 161 20.20 -0.71 -11.91
CA VAL A 161 18.80 -0.31 -11.75
C VAL A 161 18.12 -1.31 -10.81
N MET A 162 17.59 -0.80 -9.71
CA MET A 162 16.91 -1.60 -8.68
C MET A 162 15.42 -1.28 -8.68
N ASN A 163 14.57 -2.30 -8.69
CA ASN A 163 13.14 -2.15 -8.43
C ASN A 163 12.91 -2.08 -6.91
N LEU A 164 12.41 -0.95 -6.46
CA LEU A 164 12.18 -0.66 -5.05
C LEU A 164 10.68 -0.74 -4.73
N GLN A 165 10.30 -1.72 -3.93
CA GLN A 165 8.93 -1.92 -3.45
C GLN A 165 8.77 -1.47 -2.00
N ASN A 166 9.80 -1.72 -1.17
CA ASN A 166 9.78 -1.37 0.25
C ASN A 166 10.62 -0.10 0.51
N PRO A 167 10.02 0.98 1.04
CA PRO A 167 10.75 2.21 1.37
C PRO A 167 11.95 2.00 2.31
N SER A 168 11.88 0.98 3.17
CA SER A 168 12.99 0.67 4.11
C SER A 168 14.24 0.19 3.40
N SER A 169 14.09 -0.46 2.24
CA SER A 169 15.19 -0.97 1.41
C SER A 169 15.82 0.10 0.51
N MET A 170 15.40 1.37 0.63
CA MET A 170 15.94 2.45 -0.19
C MET A 170 17.42 2.69 0.13
N PRO A 171 18.31 2.69 -0.88
CA PRO A 171 19.73 2.98 -0.71
C PRO A 171 19.96 4.38 -0.14
N ASP A 172 21.19 4.63 0.35
CA ASP A 172 21.59 5.96 0.78
C ASP A 172 21.46 6.97 -0.38
N PRO A 173 20.94 8.17 -0.14
CA PRO A 173 20.79 9.22 -1.17
C PRO A 173 22.06 9.50 -1.98
N THR A 174 23.24 9.32 -1.38
CA THR A 174 24.55 9.50 -2.06
C THR A 174 24.83 8.45 -3.12
N GLN A 175 24.15 7.30 -3.07
CA GLN A 175 24.30 6.22 -4.02
C GLN A 175 23.26 6.26 -5.15
N ILE A 176 22.31 7.18 -5.10
CA ILE A 176 21.20 7.30 -6.04
C ILE A 176 21.49 8.42 -7.04
N THR A 177 21.39 8.10 -8.33
CA THR A 177 21.48 9.08 -9.42
C THR A 177 20.11 9.68 -9.73
N LYS A 178 19.08 8.84 -9.87
CA LYS A 178 17.69 9.25 -10.12
C LYS A 178 16.72 8.19 -9.64
N ILE A 179 15.48 8.62 -9.40
CA ILE A 179 14.37 7.73 -9.05
C ILE A 179 13.27 7.95 -10.09
N GLU A 180 12.78 6.86 -10.64
CA GLU A 180 11.64 6.89 -11.55
C GLU A 180 10.41 6.27 -10.87
N GLU A 181 9.26 6.93 -11.02
CA GLU A 181 7.96 6.49 -10.54
C GLU A 181 7.06 6.07 -11.70
N PRO A 182 6.14 5.10 -11.49
CA PRO A 182 5.21 4.69 -12.53
C PRO A 182 4.18 5.80 -12.80
N TRP A 183 3.91 6.04 -14.07
CA TRP A 183 2.92 7.00 -14.56
C TRP A 183 1.81 6.29 -15.29
N ILE A 184 0.65 6.91 -15.26
CA ILE A 184 -0.56 6.45 -15.94
C ILE A 184 -1.07 7.52 -16.90
N LYS A 185 -1.80 7.08 -17.91
CA LYS A 185 -2.69 7.91 -18.70
C LYS A 185 -4.12 7.67 -18.20
N ALA A 186 -4.68 8.67 -17.56
CA ALA A 186 -6.01 8.64 -16.99
C ALA A 186 -7.02 9.23 -17.97
N THR A 187 -8.20 8.61 -18.10
CA THR A 187 -9.35 9.12 -18.82
C THR A 187 -10.48 9.32 -17.83
N ILE A 188 -10.96 10.56 -17.70
CA ILE A 188 -12.03 10.94 -16.79
C ILE A 188 -13.21 11.48 -17.63
N ILE A 189 -14.39 10.92 -17.44
CA ILE A 189 -15.61 11.37 -18.11
C ILE A 189 -16.55 11.93 -17.05
N THR A 190 -17.00 13.18 -17.22
CA THR A 190 -17.80 13.89 -16.23
C THR A 190 -18.77 14.86 -16.88
N PRO A 191 -19.92 15.18 -16.23
CA PRO A 191 -20.72 16.36 -16.59
C PRO A 191 -19.90 17.65 -16.46
N ASP A 192 -20.19 18.63 -17.32
CA ASP A 192 -19.43 19.89 -17.40
C ASP A 192 -19.41 20.69 -16.10
N GLU A 193 -20.48 20.61 -15.30
CA GLU A 193 -20.61 21.30 -14.00
C GLU A 193 -19.52 20.92 -12.99
N TYR A 194 -18.95 19.70 -13.06
CA TYR A 194 -17.91 19.23 -12.15
C TYR A 194 -16.49 19.41 -12.69
N LEU A 195 -16.34 19.88 -13.94
CA LEU A 195 -15.07 19.96 -14.66
C LEU A 195 -13.99 20.73 -13.86
N GLY A 196 -14.34 21.91 -13.34
CA GLY A 196 -13.39 22.74 -12.58
C GLY A 196 -12.85 22.06 -11.30
N SER A 197 -13.75 21.39 -10.57
CA SER A 197 -13.36 20.65 -9.35
C SER A 197 -12.44 19.47 -9.65
N ILE A 198 -12.70 18.76 -10.75
CA ILE A 198 -11.90 17.61 -11.17
C ILE A 198 -10.53 18.05 -11.69
N ILE A 199 -10.45 19.14 -12.46
CA ILE A 199 -9.17 19.72 -12.89
C ILE A 199 -8.31 20.05 -11.68
N LYS A 200 -8.89 20.66 -10.64
CA LYS A 200 -8.19 21.00 -9.40
C LYS A 200 -7.63 19.75 -8.71
N ILE A 201 -8.44 18.69 -8.56
CA ILE A 201 -7.97 17.43 -7.96
C ILE A 201 -6.80 16.86 -8.76
N CYS A 202 -6.88 16.82 -10.09
CA CYS A 202 -5.80 16.33 -10.94
C CYS A 202 -4.52 17.17 -10.79
N GLN A 203 -4.62 18.49 -10.68
CA GLN A 203 -3.49 19.40 -10.46
C GLN A 203 -2.85 19.18 -9.07
N ASP A 204 -3.67 19.05 -8.01
CA ASP A 204 -3.20 18.76 -6.65
C ASP A 204 -2.42 17.43 -6.59
N LYS A 205 -2.73 16.48 -7.47
CA LYS A 205 -2.06 15.17 -7.63
C LYS A 205 -0.94 15.17 -8.70
N ARG A 206 -0.37 16.31 -9.00
CA ARG A 206 0.74 16.48 -9.99
C ARG A 206 0.36 16.07 -11.42
N GLY A 207 -0.94 16.07 -11.74
CA GLY A 207 -1.44 15.67 -13.05
C GLY A 207 -1.12 16.69 -14.14
N ILE A 208 -0.77 16.19 -15.31
CA ILE A 208 -0.53 16.96 -16.53
C ILE A 208 -1.68 16.70 -17.49
N GLN A 209 -2.48 17.74 -17.78
CA GLN A 209 -3.58 17.61 -18.73
C GLN A 209 -3.02 17.42 -20.14
N THR A 210 -3.44 16.36 -20.80
CA THR A 210 -3.01 16.04 -22.17
C THR A 210 -4.10 16.35 -23.20
N ASN A 211 -5.37 16.17 -22.83
CA ASN A 211 -6.49 16.47 -23.73
C ASN A 211 -7.74 16.84 -22.93
N LEU A 212 -8.62 17.63 -23.56
CA LEU A 212 -9.98 17.91 -23.14
C LEU A 212 -10.87 17.90 -24.38
N SER A 213 -11.84 17.04 -24.39
CA SER A 213 -12.85 16.96 -25.47
C SER A 213 -14.24 16.79 -24.87
N TYR A 214 -15.25 16.97 -25.69
CA TYR A 214 -16.63 16.85 -25.27
C TYR A 214 -17.33 15.76 -26.09
N SER A 215 -18.13 14.96 -25.43
CA SER A 215 -19.01 13.96 -26.02
C SER A 215 -20.43 14.22 -25.53
N GLY A 216 -21.24 14.90 -26.34
CA GLY A 216 -22.55 15.42 -25.91
C GLY A 216 -22.39 16.41 -24.74
N ASN A 217 -23.08 16.17 -23.63
CA ASN A 217 -23.06 17.01 -22.44
C ASN A 217 -21.97 16.57 -21.43
N ARG A 218 -21.02 15.72 -21.81
CA ARG A 218 -19.96 15.24 -20.94
C ARG A 218 -18.60 15.69 -21.44
N ALA A 219 -17.79 16.17 -20.52
CA ALA A 219 -16.39 16.43 -20.73
C ALA A 219 -15.59 15.14 -20.58
N VAL A 220 -14.66 14.90 -21.49
CA VAL A 220 -13.70 13.80 -21.48
C VAL A 220 -12.32 14.41 -21.31
N LEU A 221 -11.73 14.20 -20.12
CA LEU A 221 -10.41 14.68 -19.77
C LEU A 221 -9.40 13.55 -19.89
N SER A 222 -8.24 13.83 -20.46
CA SER A 222 -7.09 12.93 -20.41
C SER A 222 -5.97 13.59 -19.63
N TYR A 223 -5.42 12.86 -18.68
CA TYR A 223 -4.34 13.30 -17.80
C TYR A 223 -3.23 12.27 -17.76
N ASP A 224 -1.98 12.75 -17.74
CA ASP A 224 -0.87 11.96 -17.24
C ASP A 224 -0.75 12.21 -15.74
N LEU A 225 -0.75 11.14 -14.93
CA LEU A 225 -0.71 11.19 -13.47
C LEU A 225 0.32 10.19 -12.93
N PRO A 226 1.04 10.53 -11.83
CA PRO A 226 1.83 9.53 -11.13
C PRO A 226 0.91 8.51 -10.45
N LEU A 227 1.17 7.22 -10.63
CA LEU A 227 0.33 6.15 -10.07
C LEU A 227 0.21 6.24 -8.54
N ASN A 228 1.29 6.58 -7.85
CA ASN A 228 1.28 6.68 -6.39
C ASN A 228 0.30 7.73 -5.83
N GLU A 229 0.04 8.81 -6.57
CA GLU A 229 -0.86 9.87 -6.14
C GLU A 229 -2.35 9.49 -6.25
N ILE A 230 -2.66 8.48 -7.05
CA ILE A 230 -4.05 8.04 -7.26
C ILE A 230 -4.43 6.82 -6.41
N VAL A 231 -3.43 6.10 -5.88
CA VAL A 231 -3.63 4.85 -5.14
C VAL A 231 -4.48 5.05 -3.87
N PHE A 232 -4.40 6.21 -3.21
CA PHE A 232 -5.02 6.37 -1.89
C PHE A 232 -6.47 6.88 -1.93
N ASP A 233 -6.68 8.10 -2.35
CA ASP A 233 -7.95 8.84 -2.15
C ASP A 233 -8.55 9.39 -3.43
N PHE A 234 -7.86 9.27 -4.55
CA PHE A 234 -8.22 9.94 -5.79
C PHE A 234 -9.62 9.55 -6.28
N ASN A 235 -9.93 8.26 -6.30
CA ASN A 235 -11.23 7.76 -6.79
C ASN A 235 -12.38 8.20 -5.86
N ASP A 236 -12.17 8.16 -4.56
CA ASP A 236 -13.17 8.58 -3.57
C ASP A 236 -13.42 10.09 -3.64
N ARG A 237 -12.35 10.88 -3.77
CA ARG A 237 -12.45 12.33 -3.98
C ARG A 237 -13.12 12.66 -5.31
N LEU A 238 -12.76 11.95 -6.38
CA LEU A 238 -13.37 12.13 -7.70
C LEU A 238 -14.88 11.89 -7.63
N LYS A 239 -15.31 10.81 -7.00
CA LYS A 239 -16.73 10.49 -6.80
C LYS A 239 -17.42 11.52 -5.92
N SER A 240 -16.78 11.92 -4.83
CA SER A 240 -17.34 12.91 -3.90
C SER A 240 -17.62 14.25 -4.58
N VAL A 241 -16.64 14.82 -5.31
CA VAL A 241 -16.80 16.14 -5.97
C VAL A 241 -17.71 16.11 -7.17
N SER A 242 -17.92 14.94 -7.76
CA SER A 242 -18.80 14.76 -8.92
C SER A 242 -20.16 14.16 -8.56
N SER A 243 -20.50 14.06 -7.27
CA SER A 243 -21.73 13.39 -6.81
C SER A 243 -21.91 11.97 -7.40
N GLY A 244 -20.79 11.28 -7.66
CA GLY A 244 -20.77 9.95 -8.27
C GLY A 244 -20.87 9.89 -9.78
N TYR A 245 -21.01 11.04 -10.47
CA TYR A 245 -21.20 11.06 -11.92
C TYR A 245 -19.91 10.92 -12.74
N ALA A 246 -18.74 11.15 -12.15
CA ALA A 246 -17.49 10.97 -12.87
C ALA A 246 -17.11 9.49 -12.96
N SER A 247 -16.71 9.06 -14.15
CA SER A 247 -16.05 7.78 -14.39
C SER A 247 -14.56 7.99 -14.57
N PHE A 248 -13.78 7.03 -14.12
CA PHE A 248 -12.32 7.06 -14.16
C PHE A 248 -11.79 5.72 -14.65
N ASP A 249 -10.94 5.78 -15.65
CA ASP A 249 -10.20 4.65 -16.19
C ASP A 249 -8.75 5.06 -16.43
N TYR A 250 -7.80 4.11 -16.38
CA TYR A 250 -6.40 4.43 -16.58
C TYR A 250 -5.59 3.27 -17.16
N GLU A 251 -4.52 3.63 -17.87
CA GLU A 251 -3.53 2.71 -18.39
C GLU A 251 -2.13 3.10 -17.89
N ILE A 252 -1.31 2.10 -17.53
CA ILE A 252 0.09 2.34 -17.13
C ILE A 252 0.91 2.64 -18.37
N THR A 253 1.51 3.82 -18.45
CA THR A 253 2.30 4.27 -19.61
C THR A 253 3.79 4.03 -19.48
N GLY A 254 4.29 3.82 -18.27
CA GLY A 254 5.71 3.59 -18.01
C GLY A 254 6.20 4.27 -16.75
N HIS A 255 7.49 4.59 -16.70
CA HIS A 255 8.13 5.28 -15.58
C HIS A 255 8.68 6.62 -16.05
N LYS A 256 8.54 7.66 -15.21
CA LYS A 256 9.15 8.97 -15.41
C LYS A 256 9.97 9.34 -14.19
N GLU A 257 11.04 10.10 -14.38
CA GLU A 257 11.85 10.63 -13.29
C GLU A 257 11.04 11.58 -12.42
N GLY A 258 11.15 11.41 -11.08
CA GLY A 258 10.50 12.26 -10.10
C GLY A 258 11.46 12.69 -8.99
N ASN A 259 11.23 13.88 -8.43
CA ASN A 259 11.98 14.38 -7.27
C ASN A 259 11.45 13.73 -5.99
N LEU A 260 11.75 12.45 -5.84
CA LEU A 260 11.22 11.58 -4.78
C LEU A 260 12.22 11.46 -3.64
N VAL A 261 11.69 11.41 -2.43
CA VAL A 261 12.47 11.25 -1.20
C VAL A 261 11.82 10.22 -0.28
N LYS A 262 12.66 9.53 0.50
CA LYS A 262 12.21 8.70 1.60
C LYS A 262 11.88 9.58 2.79
N LEU A 263 10.63 9.58 3.21
CA LEU A 263 10.19 10.14 4.48
C LEU A 263 10.21 9.05 5.54
N GLY A 264 11.15 9.14 6.48
CA GLY A 264 11.24 8.24 7.63
C GLY A 264 10.54 8.85 8.84
N ILE A 265 9.87 8.01 9.63
CA ILE A 265 9.23 8.40 10.88
C ILE A 265 10.04 7.86 12.06
N LEU A 266 10.39 8.76 12.99
CA LEU A 266 11.08 8.40 14.22
C LEU A 266 10.17 8.65 15.42
N VAL A 267 10.06 7.66 16.28
CA VAL A 267 9.35 7.74 17.56
C VAL A 267 10.36 7.53 18.69
N ASN A 268 10.49 8.50 19.56
CA ASN A 268 11.49 8.53 20.64
C ASN A 268 12.95 8.41 20.14
N GLY A 269 13.23 8.76 18.88
CA GLY A 269 14.54 8.67 18.24
C GLY A 269 14.80 7.35 17.52
N GLU A 270 13.91 6.37 17.63
CA GLU A 270 13.98 5.09 16.91
C GLU A 270 13.18 5.18 15.59
N SER A 271 13.75 4.69 14.50
CA SER A 271 13.09 4.66 13.20
C SER A 271 12.02 3.57 13.16
N VAL A 272 10.83 3.92 12.67
CA VAL A 272 9.71 2.99 12.47
C VAL A 272 9.61 2.72 10.97
N ASP A 273 10.22 1.63 10.53
CA ASP A 273 10.32 1.25 9.11
C ASP A 273 8.94 0.99 8.47
N ALA A 274 7.98 0.46 9.22
CA ALA A 274 6.62 0.23 8.74
C ALA A 274 5.84 1.51 8.40
N LEU A 275 6.27 2.67 8.91
CA LEU A 275 5.70 3.98 8.62
C LEU A 275 6.52 4.79 7.61
N ALA A 276 7.61 4.22 7.08
CA ALA A 276 8.41 4.88 6.05
C ALA A 276 7.64 4.90 4.71
N MET A 277 7.74 6.01 3.98
CA MET A 277 7.09 6.18 2.69
C MET A 277 7.98 6.91 1.69
N ILE A 278 7.75 6.67 0.39
CA ILE A 278 8.39 7.40 -0.69
C ILE A 278 7.38 8.40 -1.22
N ILE A 279 7.73 9.67 -1.19
CA ILE A 279 6.86 10.77 -1.59
C ILE A 279 7.62 11.83 -2.37
N HIS A 280 6.89 12.67 -3.09
CA HIS A 280 7.49 13.82 -3.76
C HIS A 280 8.02 14.83 -2.72
N LYS A 281 9.19 15.39 -2.99
CA LYS A 281 9.91 16.27 -2.05
C LYS A 281 9.08 17.46 -1.59
N ASP A 282 8.27 18.03 -2.48
CA ASP A 282 7.44 19.20 -2.18
C ASP A 282 6.35 18.92 -1.16
N PHE A 283 5.85 17.67 -1.12
CA PHE A 283 4.83 17.25 -0.14
C PHE A 283 5.42 16.68 1.16
N ALA A 284 6.72 16.47 1.21
CA ALA A 284 7.37 15.79 2.34
C ALA A 284 7.16 16.49 3.70
N GLN A 285 7.14 17.81 3.71
CA GLN A 285 6.95 18.58 4.95
C GLN A 285 5.49 18.55 5.42
N SER A 286 4.53 18.74 4.51
CA SER A 286 3.09 18.71 4.82
C SER A 286 2.65 17.33 5.28
N THR A 287 2.98 16.29 4.53
CA THR A 287 2.69 14.89 4.89
C THR A 287 3.37 14.50 6.19
N GLY A 288 4.65 14.86 6.36
CA GLY A 288 5.38 14.58 7.60
C GLY A 288 4.74 15.23 8.83
N ARG A 289 4.19 16.46 8.70
CA ARG A 289 3.47 17.12 9.77
C ARG A 289 2.17 16.40 10.12
N GLN A 290 1.36 16.07 9.13
CA GLN A 290 0.09 15.36 9.32
C GLN A 290 0.30 14.00 10.00
N VAL A 291 1.30 13.23 9.55
CA VAL A 291 1.65 11.94 10.16
C VAL A 291 2.09 12.14 11.63
N CYS A 292 2.94 13.12 11.91
CA CYS A 292 3.38 13.39 13.28
C CYS A 292 2.22 13.82 14.19
N GLU A 293 1.30 14.65 13.70
CA GLU A 293 0.10 15.09 14.42
C GLU A 293 -0.83 13.90 14.74
N LYS A 294 -1.12 13.06 13.74
CA LYS A 294 -1.97 11.87 13.94
C LYS A 294 -1.36 10.87 14.91
N LEU A 295 -0.06 10.59 14.79
CA LEU A 295 0.66 9.71 15.73
C LEU A 295 0.66 10.26 17.15
N LYS A 296 0.75 11.57 17.33
CA LYS A 296 0.69 12.23 18.63
C LYS A 296 -0.66 11.98 19.34
N ASP A 297 -1.74 11.93 18.57
CA ASP A 297 -3.09 11.71 19.12
C ASP A 297 -3.34 10.23 19.45
N LEU A 298 -2.73 9.32 18.70
CA LEU A 298 -2.95 7.88 18.80
C LEU A 298 -1.98 7.17 19.76
N ILE A 299 -0.74 7.65 19.88
CA ILE A 299 0.23 7.05 20.80
C ILE A 299 -0.06 7.49 22.24
N PRO A 300 -0.21 6.57 23.20
CA PRO A 300 -0.51 6.89 24.57
C PRO A 300 0.62 7.66 25.27
N ARG A 301 0.26 8.47 26.25
CA ARG A 301 1.25 9.21 27.05
C ARG A 301 2.04 8.27 27.94
N HIS A 302 3.34 8.54 28.06
CA HIS A 302 4.27 7.85 28.94
C HIS A 302 4.72 8.76 30.08
N ASN A 303 5.54 8.22 31.01
CA ASN A 303 6.13 9.00 32.10
C ASN A 303 7.21 10.00 31.64
N PHE A 304 7.59 9.97 30.37
CA PHE A 304 8.56 10.87 29.75
C PHE A 304 7.99 11.46 28.44
N MET A 305 8.63 12.50 27.94
CA MET A 305 8.24 13.13 26.70
C MET A 305 8.72 12.26 25.52
N ILE A 306 7.80 11.95 24.60
CA ILE A 306 8.06 11.21 23.38
C ILE A 306 8.12 12.21 22.20
N PRO A 307 9.28 12.43 21.60
CA PRO A 307 9.36 13.17 20.34
C PRO A 307 8.94 12.24 19.19
N ILE A 308 8.09 12.75 18.30
CA ILE A 308 7.72 12.15 17.03
C ILE A 308 8.29 13.05 15.95
N GLN A 309 9.03 12.49 15.01
CA GLN A 309 9.76 13.26 14.01
C GLN A 309 9.62 12.62 12.64
N ALA A 310 9.43 13.45 11.62
CA ALA A 310 9.54 13.04 10.24
C ALA A 310 10.86 13.56 9.69
N ALA A 311 11.62 12.72 9.02
CA ALA A 311 12.96 13.04 8.54
C ALA A 311 13.20 12.57 7.11
N ILE A 312 14.02 13.33 6.37
CA ILE A 312 14.52 13.00 5.04
C ILE A 312 16.05 12.96 5.13
N GLY A 313 16.64 11.77 4.92
CA GLY A 313 18.09 11.61 4.94
C GLY A 313 18.76 12.16 6.21
N GLY A 314 18.12 11.97 7.38
CA GLY A 314 18.61 12.48 8.67
C GLY A 314 18.21 13.92 9.00
N LYS A 315 17.70 14.73 8.05
CA LYS A 315 17.17 16.07 8.29
C LYS A 315 15.71 15.99 8.74
N ILE A 316 15.40 16.51 9.92
CA ILE A 316 14.05 16.59 10.44
C ILE A 316 13.27 17.66 9.68
N VAL A 317 12.15 17.28 9.06
CA VAL A 317 11.25 18.17 8.30
C VAL A 317 9.97 18.51 9.07
N ALA A 318 9.53 17.64 9.99
CA ALA A 318 8.43 17.91 10.89
C ALA A 318 8.67 17.26 12.26
N ARG A 319 8.09 17.84 13.29
CA ARG A 319 8.24 17.35 14.67
C ARG A 319 7.02 17.68 15.50
N GLU A 320 6.54 16.67 16.23
CA GLU A 320 5.58 16.76 17.28
C GLU A 320 6.11 16.13 18.58
N SER A 321 5.45 16.38 19.70
CA SER A 321 5.88 15.82 20.99
C SER A 321 4.70 15.48 21.86
N ILE A 322 4.67 14.24 22.37
CA ILE A 322 3.72 13.80 23.37
C ILE A 322 4.26 14.17 24.73
N LYS A 323 3.52 14.98 25.48
CA LYS A 323 3.90 15.37 26.85
C LYS A 323 3.81 14.16 27.79
N GLY A 324 4.89 13.90 28.52
CA GLY A 324 4.90 12.87 29.56
C GLY A 324 4.03 13.23 30.76
N PHE A 325 3.51 12.21 31.45
CA PHE A 325 2.85 12.43 32.73
C PHE A 325 3.77 13.18 33.68
N SER A 326 3.22 14.21 34.34
CA SER A 326 3.93 15.00 35.33
C SER A 326 3.16 14.97 36.64
N LYS A 327 3.72 14.29 37.63
CA LYS A 327 3.18 14.35 38.99
C LYS A 327 3.59 15.70 39.60
N ASP A 328 2.64 16.43 40.17
CA ASP A 328 2.96 17.63 40.92
C ASP A 328 3.65 17.24 42.23
N VAL A 329 4.97 17.39 42.25
CA VAL A 329 5.81 17.04 43.42
C VAL A 329 5.88 18.20 44.42
N LEU A 330 5.24 19.34 44.10
CA LEU A 330 5.27 20.54 44.93
C LEU A 330 3.99 20.76 45.75
N THR A 331 2.93 19.98 45.49
CA THR A 331 1.59 20.14 46.15
C THR A 331 1.64 20.11 47.66
N LYS A 332 2.61 19.35 48.25
CA LYS A 332 2.78 19.23 49.71
C LYS A 332 3.74 20.26 50.31
N ILE A 333 4.25 21.21 49.50
CA ILE A 333 5.18 22.23 49.96
C ILE A 333 4.47 23.57 50.00
N HIS A 334 3.95 23.92 51.16
CA HIS A 334 3.38 25.19 51.46
C HIS A 334 4.45 26.27 51.61
N GLY A 335 4.36 27.38 50.92
CA GLY A 335 5.28 28.51 51.00
C GLY A 335 5.57 29.14 49.64
N GLY A 336 5.63 30.46 49.57
CA GLY A 336 5.96 31.23 48.39
C GLY A 336 7.45 31.14 48.01
N GLY A 337 7.78 31.30 46.72
CA GLY A 337 9.14 31.41 46.23
C GLY A 337 9.83 30.10 45.88
N ALA A 338 11.02 30.23 45.22
CA ALA A 338 11.84 29.13 44.73
C ALA A 338 12.83 28.67 45.83
N THR A 339 12.35 27.85 46.76
CA THR A 339 13.19 27.30 47.80
C THR A 339 14.09 26.19 47.25
N ASP A 340 15.28 25.95 47.90
CA ASP A 340 16.21 24.90 47.48
C ASP A 340 15.61 23.49 47.55
N ARG A 341 14.67 23.27 48.48
CA ARG A 341 13.91 22.01 48.56
C ARG A 341 13.04 21.80 47.33
N LYS A 342 12.34 22.86 46.82
CA LYS A 342 11.57 22.80 45.58
C LYS A 342 12.46 22.50 44.37
N LYS A 343 13.60 23.21 44.24
CA LYS A 343 14.58 22.99 43.17
C LYS A 343 15.12 21.53 43.21
N LYS A 344 15.44 21.02 44.40
CA LYS A 344 15.96 19.65 44.58
C LYS A 344 14.93 18.58 44.16
N LEU A 345 13.64 18.74 44.49
CA LEU A 345 12.58 17.84 44.10
C LEU A 345 12.35 17.85 42.59
N LEU A 346 12.30 19.04 41.96
CA LEU A 346 12.17 19.18 40.50
C LEU A 346 13.38 18.56 39.77
N LYS A 347 14.62 18.76 40.30
CA LYS A 347 15.84 18.15 39.76
C LYS A 347 15.79 16.62 39.84
N LYS A 348 15.30 16.06 40.96
CA LYS A 348 15.12 14.62 41.15
C LYS A 348 14.08 14.04 40.17
N GLN A 349 12.95 14.74 39.97
CA GLN A 349 11.92 14.37 38.99
C GLN A 349 12.48 14.39 37.56
N LYS A 350 13.23 15.45 37.19
CA LYS A 350 13.86 15.57 35.87
C LYS A 350 14.85 14.42 35.62
N LYS A 351 15.69 14.07 36.65
CA LYS A 351 16.65 12.96 36.57
C LYS A 351 15.90 11.61 36.41
N GLY A 352 14.81 11.40 37.17
CA GLY A 352 13.97 10.20 37.05
C GLY A 352 13.35 10.05 35.68
N LYS A 353 12.79 11.13 35.11
CA LYS A 353 12.25 11.13 33.74
C LYS A 353 13.31 10.86 32.66
N ALA A 354 14.52 11.42 32.81
CA ALA A 354 15.61 11.16 31.90
C ALA A 354 16.02 9.68 31.92
N ARG A 355 16.07 9.08 33.12
CA ARG A 355 16.36 7.63 33.27
C ARG A 355 15.25 6.76 32.68
N SER A 356 13.97 7.10 32.90
CA SER A 356 12.83 6.39 32.30
C SER A 356 12.86 6.47 30.78
N LYS A 357 13.26 7.61 30.21
CA LYS A 357 13.41 7.78 28.76
C LYS A 357 14.53 6.89 28.18
N GLN A 358 15.63 6.70 28.92
CA GLN A 358 16.78 5.92 28.46
C GLN A 358 16.49 4.41 28.37
N PHE A 359 15.60 3.89 29.23
CA PHE A 359 15.26 2.47 29.32
C PHE A 359 13.86 2.13 28.81
N GLY A 360 13.00 3.14 28.59
CA GLY A 360 11.60 2.94 28.18
C GLY A 360 11.49 2.77 26.68
N LYS A 361 11.04 1.58 26.25
CA LYS A 361 10.55 1.40 24.87
C LYS A 361 9.17 2.04 24.74
N VAL A 362 8.90 2.63 23.59
CA VAL A 362 7.59 3.17 23.24
C VAL A 362 6.92 2.14 22.34
N GLU A 363 5.87 1.51 22.86
CA GLU A 363 5.01 0.67 22.03
C GLU A 363 4.09 1.56 21.20
N ILE A 364 4.06 1.31 19.90
CA ILE A 364 3.17 1.99 18.96
C ILE A 364 1.94 1.10 18.82
N PRO A 365 0.75 1.56 19.25
CA PRO A 365 -0.45 0.75 19.16
C PRO A 365 -0.83 0.54 17.68
N GLN A 366 -1.57 -0.53 17.41
CA GLN A 366 -2.02 -0.91 16.08
C GLN A 366 -2.85 0.21 15.42
N GLU A 367 -3.69 0.87 16.21
CA GLU A 367 -4.52 1.97 15.76
C GLU A 367 -3.69 3.14 15.18
N ALA A 368 -2.44 3.28 15.63
CA ALA A 368 -1.54 4.30 15.09
C ALA A 368 -1.11 3.99 13.65
N PHE A 369 -0.85 2.73 13.30
CA PHE A 369 -0.55 2.33 11.92
C PHE A 369 -1.77 2.51 11.02
N ILE A 370 -2.95 2.04 11.46
CA ILE A 370 -4.21 2.21 10.73
C ILE A 370 -4.56 3.71 10.61
N GLY A 371 -4.35 4.50 11.66
CA GLY A 371 -4.64 5.92 11.68
C GLY A 371 -3.78 6.71 10.68
N VAL A 372 -2.52 6.34 10.49
CA VAL A 372 -1.65 6.97 9.47
C VAL A 372 -2.16 6.66 8.06
N LEU A 373 -2.66 5.46 7.80
CA LEU A 373 -3.25 5.11 6.51
C LEU A 373 -4.49 5.94 6.18
N LYS A 374 -5.28 6.32 7.20
CA LYS A 374 -6.49 7.14 7.03
C LYS A 374 -6.21 8.62 6.76
N ILE A 375 -5.02 9.14 7.11
CA ILE A 375 -4.64 10.53 6.80
C ILE A 375 -4.77 10.81 5.31
N ASN A 376 -4.34 9.87 4.48
CA ASN A 376 -4.40 9.99 3.04
C ASN A 376 -5.83 9.92 2.47
N LYS A 377 -6.84 9.56 3.30
CA LYS A 377 -8.26 9.54 2.92
C LYS A 377 -9.02 10.83 3.33
N GLU A 378 -8.49 11.60 4.28
CA GLU A 378 -9.16 12.78 4.85
C GLU A 378 -8.66 14.13 4.27
N THR A 379 -7.62 14.13 3.43
CA THR A 379 -7.04 15.31 2.75
C THR A 379 -7.48 15.37 1.30
#